data_e1fbc1e9e0f38f6f8f236789fc4eccc7
#
_entry.id   e1fbc1e9e0f38f6f8f236789fc4eccc7
#
_cell.length_a   1.000
_cell.length_b   1.000
_cell.length_c   1.000
_cell.angle_alpha   90.00
_cell.angle_beta   90.00
_cell.angle_gamma   90.00
#
_symmetry.space_group_name_H-M   'P 1'
#
loop_
_entity.id
_entity.type
_entity.pdbx_description
1 polymer ?
#
loop_
_entity_poly.entity_id
_entity_poly.type
_entity_poly.pdbx_seq_one_letter_code
_entity_poly.pdbx_strand_id
1 'polypeptide(L)'
;MASIALSWVPQGSFHHVGFVVGSIDAAIQGIAKSVDAEWDGKITHDPVQRVRVAFLRPKQSADPLLELIEPAGDKSPVLAFLKRGGGLHHLCYEVDHLDAQLERSRASGGLIVCLPVPAVAFGGRRIAWFYTKEKLLIEYLER
;
A
#
# COMPACT_ATOMS: atom_id res chain seq x y z
N MET A 1 1.04 -28.00 -17.85
CA MET A 1 1.99 -26.92 -18.20
C MET A 1 1.56 -25.59 -17.63
N ALA A 2 0.33 -25.16 -17.89
CA ALA A 2 -0.17 -23.88 -17.36
C ALA A 2 -0.30 -23.84 -15.84
N SER A 3 -0.53 -24.97 -15.17
CA SER A 3 -0.73 -25.04 -13.72
C SER A 3 0.51 -24.69 -12.90
N ILE A 4 1.71 -24.85 -13.45
CA ILE A 4 2.96 -24.51 -12.74
C ILE A 4 3.09 -23.00 -12.57
N ALA A 5 2.75 -22.23 -13.60
CA ALA A 5 2.83 -20.78 -13.55
C ALA A 5 1.83 -20.16 -12.56
N LEU A 6 0.70 -20.82 -12.32
CA LEU A 6 -0.35 -20.32 -11.44
C LEU A 6 -0.13 -20.69 -9.96
N SER A 7 0.72 -21.64 -9.67
CA SER A 7 0.89 -22.15 -8.31
C SER A 7 1.57 -21.15 -7.35
N TRP A 8 2.30 -20.18 -7.87
CA TRP A 8 3.00 -19.17 -7.06
C TRP A 8 2.39 -17.78 -7.17
N VAL A 9 1.34 -17.60 -7.96
CA VAL A 9 0.63 -16.31 -8.02
C VAL A 9 -0.08 -16.07 -6.70
N PRO A 10 0.09 -14.91 -6.05
CA PRO A 10 -0.60 -14.62 -4.79
C PRO A 10 -2.12 -14.78 -4.98
N GLN A 11 -2.76 -15.41 -4.01
CA GLN A 11 -4.21 -15.63 -4.02
C GLN A 11 -4.91 -14.34 -3.58
N GLY A 12 -4.74 -13.28 -4.38
CA GLY A 12 -5.28 -11.98 -4.06
C GLY A 12 -5.34 -11.07 -5.28
N SER A 13 -5.92 -9.90 -5.11
CA SER A 13 -6.05 -8.90 -6.16
C SER A 13 -5.21 -7.67 -5.85
N PHE A 14 -4.65 -7.08 -6.90
CA PHE A 14 -3.89 -5.85 -6.82
C PHE A 14 -4.83 -4.72 -6.42
N HIS A 15 -4.60 -4.10 -5.27
CA HIS A 15 -5.48 -3.08 -4.71
C HIS A 15 -4.99 -1.68 -5.01
N HIS A 16 -3.74 -1.36 -4.70
CA HIS A 16 -3.21 -0.02 -4.94
C HIS A 16 -1.69 0.02 -5.01
N VAL A 17 -1.21 1.14 -5.52
CA VAL A 17 0.20 1.54 -5.45
C VAL A 17 0.30 2.67 -4.43
N GLY A 18 1.23 2.59 -3.50
CA GLY A 18 1.51 3.65 -2.54
C GLY A 18 2.60 4.60 -3.02
N PHE A 19 2.38 5.89 -2.84
CA PHE A 19 3.29 6.95 -3.28
C PHE A 19 3.43 7.98 -2.17
N VAL A 20 4.65 8.21 -1.69
CA VAL A 20 4.91 9.12 -0.58
C VAL A 20 5.18 10.53 -1.10
N VAL A 21 4.44 11.49 -0.53
CA VAL A 21 4.56 12.92 -0.85
C VAL A 21 4.79 13.73 0.43
N GLY A 22 5.32 14.93 0.28
CA GLY A 22 5.48 15.84 1.42
C GLY A 22 4.18 16.47 1.89
N SER A 23 3.25 16.71 0.95
CA SER A 23 1.93 17.29 1.23
C SER A 23 0.93 16.74 0.23
N ILE A 24 -0.09 16.05 0.74
CA ILE A 24 -1.20 15.56 -0.10
C ILE A 24 -1.91 16.75 -0.76
N ASP A 25 -2.22 17.80 0.02
CA ASP A 25 -2.93 18.98 -0.50
C ASP A 25 -2.19 19.61 -1.67
N ALA A 26 -0.87 19.72 -1.59
CA ALA A 26 -0.06 20.34 -2.64
C ALA A 26 0.07 19.45 -3.88
N ALA A 27 0.06 18.11 -3.72
CA ALA A 27 0.40 17.17 -4.79
C ALA A 27 -0.82 16.59 -5.52
N ILE A 28 -1.96 16.47 -4.83
CA ILE A 28 -3.04 15.58 -5.28
C ILE A 28 -3.67 16.01 -6.60
N GLN A 29 -3.87 17.30 -6.84
CA GLN A 29 -4.53 17.78 -8.06
C GLN A 29 -3.67 17.53 -9.30
N GLY A 30 -2.36 17.80 -9.21
CA GLY A 30 -1.44 17.57 -10.32
C GLY A 30 -1.29 16.09 -10.65
N ILE A 31 -1.19 15.25 -9.63
CA ILE A 31 -1.09 13.80 -9.83
C ILE A 31 -2.38 13.26 -10.43
N ALA A 32 -3.54 13.68 -9.89
CA ALA A 32 -4.84 13.23 -10.40
C ALA A 32 -5.00 13.51 -11.89
N LYS A 33 -4.59 14.69 -12.34
CA LYS A 33 -4.62 15.05 -13.78
C LYS A 33 -3.68 14.17 -14.59
N SER A 34 -2.49 13.92 -14.09
CA SER A 34 -1.47 13.15 -14.81
C SER A 34 -1.85 11.69 -15.02
N VAL A 35 -2.61 11.10 -14.11
CA VAL A 35 -3.03 9.69 -14.18
C VAL A 35 -4.51 9.53 -14.53
N ASP A 36 -5.18 10.62 -14.85
CA ASP A 36 -6.62 10.62 -15.21
C ASP A 36 -7.48 9.95 -14.15
N ALA A 37 -7.34 10.41 -12.91
CA ALA A 37 -8.01 9.84 -11.75
C ALA A 37 -8.80 10.89 -10.99
N GLU A 38 -9.69 10.45 -10.12
CA GLU A 38 -10.56 11.29 -9.32
C GLU A 38 -10.27 11.12 -7.84
N TRP A 39 -10.39 12.20 -7.10
CA TRP A 39 -10.27 12.23 -5.65
C TRP A 39 -11.61 12.58 -5.02
N ASP A 40 -12.00 11.86 -3.96
CA ASP A 40 -13.26 12.09 -3.25
C ASP A 40 -13.20 13.25 -2.24
N GLY A 41 -12.04 13.91 -2.12
CA GLY A 41 -11.85 15.02 -1.19
C GLY A 41 -11.49 14.60 0.23
N LYS A 42 -11.32 13.31 0.48
CA LYS A 42 -11.04 12.79 1.83
C LYS A 42 -9.56 12.55 2.06
N ILE A 43 -9.09 12.95 3.24
CA ILE A 43 -7.78 12.57 3.78
C ILE A 43 -8.03 11.84 5.09
N THR A 44 -7.50 10.63 5.20
CA THR A 44 -7.66 9.80 6.39
C THR A 44 -6.38 9.83 7.22
N HIS A 45 -6.50 10.17 8.51
CA HIS A 45 -5.39 10.08 9.45
C HIS A 45 -5.40 8.71 10.12
N ASP A 46 -4.28 8.01 10.05
CA ASP A 46 -4.06 6.75 10.73
C ASP A 46 -3.04 6.94 11.84
N PRO A 47 -3.46 7.02 13.12
CA PRO A 47 -2.55 7.24 14.23
C PRO A 47 -1.67 6.01 14.54
N VAL A 48 -2.11 4.82 14.15
CA VAL A 48 -1.34 3.59 14.35
C VAL A 48 -0.17 3.56 13.37
N GLN A 49 -0.46 3.82 12.08
CA GLN A 49 0.55 3.88 11.03
C GLN A 49 1.31 5.21 11.01
N ARG A 50 0.80 6.23 11.70
CA ARG A 50 1.39 7.59 11.79
C ARG A 50 1.54 8.22 10.40
N VAL A 51 0.49 8.11 9.60
CA VAL A 51 0.42 8.69 8.25
C VAL A 51 -0.94 9.33 8.02
N ARG A 52 -1.01 10.22 7.04
CA ARG A 52 -2.25 10.62 6.41
C ARG A 52 -2.26 10.09 4.99
N VAL A 53 -3.41 9.63 4.55
CA VAL A 53 -3.54 9.01 3.23
C VAL A 53 -4.73 9.55 2.48
N ALA A 54 -4.63 9.57 1.15
CA ALA A 54 -5.72 9.88 0.25
C ALA A 54 -5.64 8.94 -0.94
N PHE A 55 -6.81 8.54 -1.47
CA PHE A 55 -6.88 7.62 -2.59
C PHE A 55 -7.37 8.33 -3.84
N LEU A 56 -6.66 8.11 -4.93
CA LEU A 56 -7.10 8.47 -6.27
C LEU A 56 -7.67 7.24 -6.95
N ARG A 57 -8.88 7.39 -7.48
CA ARG A 57 -9.59 6.32 -8.18
C ARG A 57 -9.42 6.52 -9.68
N PRO A 58 -8.80 5.58 -10.40
CA PRO A 58 -8.70 5.67 -11.85
C PRO A 58 -10.08 5.67 -12.49
N LYS A 59 -10.22 6.38 -13.60
CA LYS A 59 -11.46 6.37 -14.38
C LYS A 59 -11.71 5.00 -15.02
N GLN A 60 -10.65 4.25 -15.30
CA GLN A 60 -10.76 2.87 -15.74
C GLN A 60 -10.92 1.96 -14.54
N SER A 61 -12.08 1.32 -14.40
CA SER A 61 -12.46 0.56 -13.21
C SER A 61 -11.58 -0.66 -12.91
N ALA A 62 -10.84 -1.15 -13.89
CA ALA A 62 -9.95 -2.31 -13.72
C ALA A 62 -8.57 -1.93 -13.18
N ASP A 63 -8.23 -0.65 -13.18
CA ASP A 63 -6.92 -0.20 -12.71
C ASP A 63 -6.87 -0.17 -11.18
N PRO A 64 -5.69 -0.40 -10.57
CA PRO A 64 -5.54 -0.25 -9.13
C PRO A 64 -5.67 1.21 -8.71
N LEU A 65 -6.03 1.42 -7.44
CA LEU A 65 -6.02 2.76 -6.84
C LEU A 65 -4.58 3.28 -6.73
N LEU A 66 -4.45 4.59 -6.62
CA LEU A 66 -3.20 5.23 -6.22
C LEU A 66 -3.39 5.85 -4.83
N GLU A 67 -2.59 5.42 -3.87
CA GLU A 67 -2.60 5.96 -2.52
C GLU A 67 -1.49 7.00 -2.38
N LEU A 68 -1.85 8.23 -2.01
CA LEU A 68 -0.88 9.24 -1.61
C LEU A 68 -0.72 9.19 -0.09
N ILE A 69 0.53 9.18 0.36
CA ILE A 69 0.87 9.03 1.77
C ILE A 69 1.73 10.21 2.18
N GLU A 70 1.35 10.90 3.26
CA GLU A 70 2.23 11.88 3.87
C GLU A 70 2.50 11.51 5.33
N PRO A 71 3.70 11.81 5.87
CA PRO A 71 3.99 11.49 7.25
C PRO A 71 3.12 12.32 8.21
N ALA A 72 2.66 11.70 9.30
CA ALA A 72 1.93 12.35 10.37
C ALA A 72 2.83 12.36 11.62
N GLY A 73 3.61 13.41 11.75
CA GLY A 73 4.52 13.59 12.88
C GLY A 73 5.94 13.10 12.63
N ASP A 74 6.80 13.41 13.59
CA ASP A 74 8.25 13.16 13.51
C ASP A 74 8.65 11.70 13.72
N LYS A 75 7.69 10.86 14.14
CA LYS A 75 7.89 9.42 14.33
C LYS A 75 7.27 8.57 13.23
N SER A 76 6.83 9.19 12.14
CA SER A 76 6.22 8.46 11.03
C SER A 76 7.23 7.53 10.36
N PRO A 77 6.83 6.28 10.06
CA PRO A 77 7.73 5.33 9.40
C PRO A 77 8.10 5.71 7.97
N VAL A 78 7.35 6.62 7.33
CA VAL A 78 7.65 7.06 5.95
C VAL A 78 8.50 8.33 5.90
N LEU A 79 8.85 8.92 7.06
CA LEU A 79 9.59 10.17 7.10
C LEU A 79 10.99 10.05 6.49
N ALA A 80 11.71 8.99 6.81
CA ALA A 80 13.03 8.76 6.23
C ALA A 80 12.96 8.55 4.72
N PHE A 81 11.93 7.86 4.24
CA PHE A 81 11.70 7.66 2.81
C PHE A 81 11.44 9.00 2.12
N LEU A 82 10.61 9.86 2.72
CA LEU A 82 10.36 11.20 2.20
C LEU A 82 11.64 12.04 2.14
N LYS A 83 12.47 11.98 3.16
CA LYS A 83 13.76 12.72 3.19
C LYS A 83 14.71 12.29 2.08
N ARG A 84 14.60 11.05 1.59
CA ARG A 84 15.38 10.55 0.46
C ARG A 84 14.75 10.88 -0.90
N GLY A 85 13.65 11.64 -0.92
CA GLY A 85 12.99 12.10 -2.14
C GLY A 85 11.54 11.67 -2.31
N GLY A 86 11.04 10.76 -1.50
CA GLY A 86 9.67 10.26 -1.63
C GLY A 86 9.46 9.42 -2.89
N GLY A 87 8.23 9.38 -3.38
CA GLY A 87 7.88 8.68 -4.60
C GLY A 87 7.28 7.29 -4.37
N LEU A 88 7.42 6.40 -5.34
CA LEU A 88 6.87 5.04 -5.28
C LEU A 88 7.39 4.31 -4.04
N HIS A 89 6.46 3.77 -3.25
CA HIS A 89 6.76 3.23 -1.93
C HIS A 89 6.42 1.75 -1.80
N HIS A 90 5.23 1.34 -2.20
CA HIS A 90 4.80 -0.04 -2.03
C HIS A 90 3.69 -0.42 -3.01
N LEU A 91 3.47 -1.73 -3.11
CA LEU A 91 2.31 -2.32 -3.78
C LEU A 91 1.43 -2.96 -2.70
N CYS A 92 0.11 -2.82 -2.84
CA CYS A 92 -0.84 -3.47 -1.94
C CYS A 92 -1.64 -4.53 -2.68
N TYR A 93 -1.76 -5.70 -2.07
CA TYR A 93 -2.59 -6.80 -2.55
C TYR A 93 -3.62 -7.18 -1.50
N GLU A 94 -4.89 -7.29 -1.92
CA GLU A 94 -5.92 -7.90 -1.08
C GLU A 94 -5.76 -9.41 -1.07
N VAL A 95 -5.89 -9.99 0.12
CA VAL A 95 -5.78 -11.45 0.31
C VAL A 95 -6.91 -11.94 1.21
N ASP A 96 -7.35 -13.18 1.01
CA ASP A 96 -8.44 -13.76 1.82
C ASP A 96 -7.95 -14.19 3.21
N HIS A 97 -6.71 -14.70 3.28
CA HIS A 97 -6.14 -15.25 4.51
C HIS A 97 -4.77 -14.64 4.77
N LEU A 98 -4.76 -13.57 5.55
CA LEU A 98 -3.53 -12.78 5.78
C LEU A 98 -2.43 -13.60 6.43
N ASP A 99 -2.74 -14.36 7.49
CA ASP A 99 -1.72 -15.13 8.21
C ASP A 99 -1.08 -16.20 7.31
N ALA A 100 -1.89 -16.87 6.51
CA ALA A 100 -1.40 -17.87 5.56
C ALA A 100 -0.54 -17.23 4.46
N GLN A 101 -0.93 -16.03 3.99
CA GLN A 101 -0.14 -15.31 3.00
C GLN A 101 1.23 -14.94 3.56
N LEU A 102 1.30 -14.46 4.80
CA LEU A 102 2.55 -14.10 5.43
C LEU A 102 3.49 -15.30 5.59
N GLU A 103 2.95 -16.47 5.94
CA GLU A 103 3.75 -17.70 6.02
C GLU A 103 4.34 -18.08 4.66
N ARG A 104 3.54 -18.02 3.59
CA ARG A 104 4.03 -18.29 2.24
C ARG A 104 5.11 -17.31 1.81
N SER A 105 4.89 -16.03 2.10
CA SER A 105 5.84 -14.96 1.74
C SER A 105 7.16 -15.12 2.49
N ARG A 106 7.09 -15.42 3.79
CA ARG A 106 8.27 -15.66 4.62
C ARG A 106 9.07 -16.85 4.12
N ALA A 107 8.40 -17.92 3.71
CA ALA A 107 9.03 -19.12 3.16
C ALA A 107 9.80 -18.81 1.86
N SER A 108 9.44 -17.75 1.15
CA SER A 108 10.15 -17.31 -0.06
C SER A 108 11.44 -16.53 0.24
N GLY A 109 11.78 -16.31 1.50
CA GLY A 109 13.05 -15.70 1.89
C GLY A 109 12.99 -14.21 2.19
N GLY A 110 11.80 -13.64 2.34
CA GLY A 110 11.65 -12.23 2.69
C GLY A 110 11.51 -12.01 4.20
N LEU A 111 11.20 -10.77 4.57
CA LEU A 111 11.13 -10.31 5.94
C LEU A 111 9.77 -9.68 6.25
N ILE A 112 9.09 -10.15 7.30
CA ILE A 112 7.90 -9.47 7.80
C ILE A 112 8.36 -8.20 8.53
N VAL A 113 7.94 -7.04 8.01
CA VAL A 113 8.32 -5.74 8.56
C VAL A 113 7.36 -5.33 9.69
N CYS A 114 6.08 -5.64 9.51
CA CYS A 114 5.05 -5.33 10.49
C CYS A 114 4.02 -6.45 10.51
N LEU A 115 3.78 -7.01 11.71
CA LEU A 115 2.75 -8.01 11.94
C LEU A 115 1.35 -7.40 11.74
N PRO A 116 0.31 -8.22 11.52
CA PRO A 116 -1.02 -7.73 11.24
C PRO A 116 -1.54 -6.72 12.26
N VAL A 117 -2.01 -5.58 11.77
CA VAL A 117 -2.63 -4.51 12.56
C VAL A 117 -3.82 -3.96 11.79
N PRO A 118 -4.85 -3.44 12.50
CA PRO A 118 -5.98 -2.79 11.83
C PRO A 118 -5.54 -1.50 11.14
N ALA A 119 -6.12 -1.21 9.97
CA ALA A 119 -5.86 0.02 9.22
C ALA A 119 -7.12 0.89 9.17
N VAL A 120 -7.00 2.15 9.58
CA VAL A 120 -8.13 3.08 9.63
C VAL A 120 -8.69 3.32 8.24
N ALA A 121 -7.84 3.49 7.24
CA ALA A 121 -8.25 3.76 5.86
C ALA A 121 -9.10 2.63 5.25
N PHE A 122 -9.05 1.43 5.81
CA PHE A 122 -9.75 0.26 5.32
C PHE A 122 -10.80 -0.26 6.31
N GLY A 123 -11.36 0.64 7.11
CA GLY A 123 -12.44 0.30 8.04
C GLY A 123 -12.04 -0.68 9.14
N GLY A 124 -10.78 -0.71 9.52
CA GLY A 124 -10.26 -1.61 10.55
C GLY A 124 -9.82 -2.98 10.02
N ARG A 125 -9.89 -3.22 8.71
CA ARG A 125 -9.36 -4.44 8.11
C ARG A 125 -7.86 -4.53 8.39
N ARG A 126 -7.35 -5.73 8.63
CA ARG A 126 -5.96 -5.92 9.00
C ARG A 126 -5.04 -5.78 7.80
N ILE A 127 -3.89 -5.16 8.03
CA ILE A 127 -2.80 -5.08 7.07
C ILE A 127 -1.53 -5.64 7.69
N ALA A 128 -0.61 -6.06 6.84
CA ALA A 128 0.73 -6.44 7.24
C ALA A 128 1.73 -5.99 6.18
N TRP A 129 2.97 -5.78 6.59
CA TRP A 129 4.02 -5.27 5.72
C TRP A 129 5.12 -6.31 5.58
N PHE A 130 5.57 -6.50 4.36
CA PHE A 130 6.54 -7.53 4.02
C PHE A 130 7.55 -6.99 2.99
N TYR A 131 8.85 -7.23 3.23
CA TYR A 131 9.88 -7.03 2.22
C TYR A 131 10.21 -8.34 1.56
N THR A 132 10.15 -8.40 0.23
CA THR A 132 10.71 -9.53 -0.50
C THR A 132 12.24 -9.52 -0.33
N LYS A 133 12.88 -10.65 -0.62
CA LYS A 133 14.35 -10.71 -0.60
C LYS A 133 14.99 -9.74 -1.61
N GLU A 134 14.25 -9.35 -2.66
CA GLU A 134 14.65 -8.35 -3.66
C GLU A 134 14.37 -6.92 -3.20
N LYS A 135 13.83 -6.75 -1.98
CA LYS A 135 13.52 -5.46 -1.34
C LYS A 135 12.33 -4.71 -1.97
N LEU A 136 11.36 -5.44 -2.51
CA LEU A 136 10.06 -4.87 -2.84
C LEU A 136 9.21 -4.85 -1.59
N LEU A 137 8.71 -3.68 -1.22
CA LEU A 137 7.81 -3.53 -0.07
C LEU A 137 6.38 -3.82 -0.51
N ILE A 138 5.75 -4.78 0.16
CA ILE A 138 4.37 -5.19 -0.12
C ILE A 138 3.53 -4.99 1.14
N GLU A 139 2.36 -4.38 0.95
CA GLU A 139 1.30 -4.36 1.94
C GLU A 139 0.30 -5.44 1.58
N TYR A 140 -0.04 -6.30 2.52
CA TYR A 140 -1.15 -7.24 2.36
C TYR A 140 -2.34 -6.72 3.14
N LEU A 141 -3.49 -6.64 2.47
CA LEU A 141 -4.74 -6.18 3.05
C LEU A 141 -5.71 -7.36 3.10
N GLU A 142 -6.17 -7.70 4.30
CA GLU A 142 -7.13 -8.79 4.48
C GLU A 142 -8.52 -8.36 4.05
N ARG A 143 -9.21 -9.20 3.28
CA ARG A 143 -10.59 -8.96 2.87
C ARG A 143 -11.58 -9.07 4.04
#